data_2347c210ace7d9aae40737db889c4c61
#
_entry.id   2347c210ace7d9aae40737db889c4c61
#
_cell.length_a   1.000
_cell.length_b   1.000
_cell.length_c   1.000
_cell.angle_alpha   90.00
_cell.angle_beta   90.00
_cell.angle_gamma   90.00
#
_symmetry.space_group_name_H-M   'P 1'
#
loop_
_entity.id
_entity.type
_entity.pdbx_description
1 polymer ?
#
loop_
_entity_poly.entity_id
_entity_poly.type
_entity_poly.pdbx_seq_one_letter_code
_entity_poly.pdbx_strand_id
1 'polypeptide(L)'
;MRTTLSLFLALCLTFSPNISSQAQHLARAVLSDNGSKYLSERFPNAHSLPHDVQQFISSLPSSWDETRLLSGSAVTARRSGKTWYIAGINDSSEERTFPLDLSFLGGQHGDIVYFGERGEKAFFVSLQENYPTQMKCRPNGGFVLVIHPVGDPQSMNMPLFQTKYTADPSPLVVGDTLFLFTSHDASPEDIPDPNERSSAGFFMYDWLLWSTTDMVNWTEHGAVASLKDFPWRSRDNGAWAIQTVERGGKYYLYAPLHGHGIGVLVSDSPYGPFEDPLGKPLVWQREHWNDIDPSVFTDDDGQAYMYWGNPHCYYARLNDDMISLKDSIVQLPHIPNYQEGPWFYKRAGHYYLAFATTCCPEALGYAMSDSPTGPWEWKNYIMTPTQRDRGNHPGICDYKGHSYIFGQDYDLMHLDTYIHHERRTVSASEITYNADGTIRKIPYWLNQKPLQQLEWLNPYKRVEAETMAWGRGLKTAKMGIPNTGVVKDMPASTGRRNMYVFDIDDGEYIRLRGVDFGKGARRFSINAAGTGNLEIELHIDGTDGPIIGKLKITSTGSADNYKSFTTKVKQASGVHDLYLCFGKTSGDVRLDYWQFK
;
A
#
# COMPACT_ATOMS: atom_id res chain seq x y z
N MET A 1 14.16 83.03 10.21
CA MET A 1 15.55 82.58 10.01
C MET A 1 15.66 81.10 10.40
N ARG A 2 15.82 80.28 9.52
CA ARG A 2 16.46 78.97 9.36
C ARG A 2 15.68 78.12 8.36
N THR A 3 16.18 78.16 7.14
CA THR A 3 15.85 77.36 6.02
C THR A 3 16.26 75.91 6.28
N THR A 4 15.35 74.98 6.14
CA THR A 4 15.61 73.52 6.09
C THR A 4 15.45 73.04 4.64
N LEU A 5 16.56 72.68 4.09
CA LEU A 5 16.71 72.11 2.77
C LEU A 5 16.23 70.66 2.78
N SER A 6 15.15 70.31 2.07
CA SER A 6 14.69 68.95 1.87
C SER A 6 15.48 68.33 0.70
N LEU A 7 16.30 67.34 1.04
CA LEU A 7 17.03 66.52 0.04
C LEU A 7 16.04 65.41 -0.44
N PHE A 8 15.57 65.53 -1.68
CA PHE A 8 14.93 64.43 -2.39
C PHE A 8 15.97 63.40 -2.81
N LEU A 9 16.05 62.28 -2.11
CA LEU A 9 16.80 61.13 -2.57
C LEU A 9 15.97 60.41 -3.62
N ALA A 10 16.28 60.62 -4.89
CA ALA A 10 15.75 59.79 -5.99
C ALA A 10 16.40 58.42 -5.90
N LEU A 11 15.64 57.43 -5.40
CA LEU A 11 16.02 56.03 -5.48
C LEU A 11 15.88 55.61 -6.96
N CYS A 12 17.00 55.59 -7.68
CA CYS A 12 17.10 54.90 -8.97
C CYS A 12 16.92 53.41 -8.69
N LEU A 13 15.71 52.91 -8.93
CA LEU A 13 15.50 51.50 -9.13
C LEU A 13 16.19 51.12 -10.42
N THR A 14 17.43 50.65 -10.30
CA THR A 14 18.10 49.94 -11.37
C THR A 14 17.35 48.64 -11.59
N PHE A 15 16.53 48.56 -12.63
CA PHE A 15 16.02 47.34 -13.17
C PHE A 15 17.23 46.45 -13.52
N SER A 16 17.48 45.45 -12.71
CA SER A 16 18.43 44.40 -13.06
C SER A 16 17.87 43.66 -14.28
N PRO A 17 18.65 43.47 -15.35
CA PRO A 17 18.19 42.79 -16.52
C PRO A 17 17.93 41.31 -16.19
N ASN A 18 16.72 40.85 -16.48
CA ASN A 18 16.28 39.47 -16.71
C ASN A 18 17.12 38.37 -16.02
N ILE A 19 16.96 38.20 -14.71
CA ILE A 19 17.43 36.99 -14.05
C ILE A 19 16.38 35.91 -14.36
N SER A 20 16.74 34.98 -15.24
CA SER A 20 15.94 33.77 -15.51
C SER A 20 15.67 33.07 -14.20
N SER A 21 14.42 32.61 -13.99
CA SER A 21 14.07 31.87 -12.79
C SER A 21 14.83 30.54 -12.70
N GLN A 22 15.04 30.04 -11.49
CA GLN A 22 15.72 28.77 -11.29
C GLN A 22 14.97 27.59 -11.95
N ALA A 23 13.63 27.57 -11.86
CA ALA A 23 12.80 26.57 -12.52
C ALA A 23 12.85 26.68 -14.06
N GLN A 24 13.04 27.90 -14.60
CA GLN A 24 13.26 28.08 -16.03
C GLN A 24 14.52 27.37 -16.52
N HIS A 25 15.58 27.29 -15.69
CA HIS A 25 16.79 26.54 -16.05
C HIS A 25 16.53 25.03 -16.11
N LEU A 26 15.70 24.47 -15.21
CA LEU A 26 15.29 23.07 -15.32
C LEU A 26 14.51 22.82 -16.61
N ALA A 27 13.57 23.72 -16.95
CA ALA A 27 12.83 23.62 -18.20
C ALA A 27 13.73 23.72 -19.45
N ARG A 28 14.68 24.66 -19.46
CA ARG A 28 15.66 24.77 -20.57
C ARG A 28 16.49 23.50 -20.74
N ALA A 29 16.83 22.82 -19.66
CA ALA A 29 17.56 21.56 -19.73
C ALA A 29 16.76 20.46 -20.41
N VAL A 30 15.47 20.32 -20.09
CA VAL A 30 14.57 19.36 -20.75
C VAL A 30 14.41 19.69 -22.24
N LEU A 31 14.39 20.98 -22.59
CA LEU A 31 14.24 21.45 -23.97
C LEU A 31 15.54 21.36 -24.79
N SER A 32 16.69 21.23 -24.14
CA SER A 32 18.00 21.13 -24.77
C SER A 32 18.39 19.68 -25.09
N ASP A 33 19.17 19.48 -26.15
CA ASP A 33 19.76 18.18 -26.46
C ASP A 33 20.98 17.84 -25.56
N ASN A 34 21.53 18.83 -24.87
CA ASN A 34 22.63 18.69 -23.92
C ASN A 34 22.23 19.16 -22.51
N GLY A 35 21.02 18.78 -22.06
CA GLY A 35 20.44 19.28 -20.83
C GLY A 35 21.27 19.02 -19.56
N SER A 36 21.86 17.83 -19.43
CA SER A 36 22.70 17.48 -18.28
C SER A 36 23.95 18.37 -18.20
N LYS A 37 24.61 18.64 -19.35
CA LYS A 37 25.75 19.57 -19.41
C LYS A 37 25.32 20.99 -19.06
N TYR A 38 24.19 21.45 -19.61
CA TYR A 38 23.65 22.76 -19.30
C TYR A 38 23.40 22.94 -17.80
N LEU A 39 22.81 21.92 -17.11
CA LEU A 39 22.56 21.99 -15.67
C LEU A 39 23.85 21.95 -14.84
N SER A 40 24.86 21.16 -15.23
CA SER A 40 26.13 21.10 -14.52
C SER A 40 26.90 22.43 -14.57
N GLU A 41 26.80 23.14 -15.67
CA GLU A 41 27.39 24.50 -15.82
C GLU A 41 26.61 25.55 -15.02
N ARG A 42 25.27 25.38 -14.92
CA ARG A 42 24.40 26.35 -14.26
C ARG A 42 24.32 26.15 -12.75
N PHE A 43 24.42 24.91 -12.30
CA PHE A 43 24.38 24.51 -10.90
C PHE A 43 25.65 23.73 -10.48
N PRO A 44 26.81 24.39 -10.44
CA PRO A 44 28.07 23.72 -10.12
C PRO A 44 28.11 23.14 -8.70
N ASN A 45 27.26 23.67 -7.80
CA ASN A 45 27.09 23.20 -6.43
C ASN A 45 25.72 22.54 -6.25
N ALA A 46 25.33 21.60 -7.12
CA ALA A 46 24.03 20.97 -7.10
C ALA A 46 23.66 20.33 -5.75
N HIS A 47 24.65 19.85 -4.97
CA HIS A 47 24.46 19.28 -3.63
C HIS A 47 23.91 20.28 -2.58
N SER A 48 23.91 21.57 -2.85
CA SER A 48 23.29 22.59 -2.00
C SER A 48 21.82 22.86 -2.33
N LEU A 49 21.29 22.25 -3.40
CA LEU A 49 19.89 22.39 -3.83
C LEU A 49 18.97 21.45 -3.03
N PRO A 50 17.65 21.67 -3.06
CA PRO A 50 16.69 20.71 -2.52
C PRO A 50 16.90 19.30 -3.10
N HIS A 51 16.70 18.28 -2.29
CA HIS A 51 16.99 16.89 -2.65
C HIS A 51 16.33 16.45 -3.98
N ASP A 52 15.04 16.78 -4.17
CA ASP A 52 14.30 16.44 -5.39
C ASP A 52 14.91 17.09 -6.64
N VAL A 53 15.43 18.32 -6.50
CA VAL A 53 16.11 19.02 -7.59
C VAL A 53 17.45 18.36 -7.90
N GLN A 54 18.20 17.94 -6.88
CA GLN A 54 19.44 17.17 -7.07
C GLN A 54 19.16 15.86 -7.81
N GLN A 55 18.12 15.15 -7.41
CA GLN A 55 17.70 13.91 -8.04
C GLN A 55 17.27 14.12 -9.50
N PHE A 56 16.49 15.17 -9.78
CA PHE A 56 16.13 15.54 -11.14
C PHE A 56 17.37 15.81 -12.01
N ILE A 57 18.33 16.63 -11.51
CA ILE A 57 19.56 16.97 -12.23
C ILE A 57 20.38 15.71 -12.56
N SER A 58 20.50 14.79 -11.60
CA SER A 58 21.28 13.56 -11.75
C SER A 58 20.62 12.53 -12.66
N SER A 59 19.28 12.55 -12.75
CA SER A 59 18.48 11.59 -13.52
C SER A 59 18.10 12.08 -14.93
N LEU A 60 18.45 13.35 -15.28
CA LEU A 60 18.10 13.88 -16.59
C LEU A 60 18.79 13.10 -17.72
N PRO A 61 18.01 12.56 -18.68
CA PRO A 61 18.57 11.74 -19.76
C PRO A 61 19.55 12.51 -20.66
N SER A 62 20.54 11.80 -21.17
CA SER A 62 21.47 12.33 -22.18
C SER A 62 20.92 12.26 -23.61
N SER A 63 19.84 11.50 -23.82
CA SER A 63 19.16 11.36 -25.11
C SER A 63 17.68 11.10 -24.91
N TRP A 64 16.90 11.37 -25.95
CA TRP A 64 15.44 11.27 -25.93
C TRP A 64 14.96 10.26 -26.98
N ASP A 65 14.05 9.36 -26.58
CA ASP A 65 13.45 8.38 -27.49
C ASP A 65 12.35 9.02 -28.34
N GLU A 66 11.67 10.04 -27.80
CA GLU A 66 10.56 10.70 -28.46
C GLU A 66 10.47 12.17 -28.04
N THR A 67 10.03 13.04 -28.95
CA THR A 67 9.75 14.45 -28.68
C THR A 67 8.42 14.83 -29.32
N ARG A 68 7.54 15.46 -28.54
CA ARG A 68 6.24 16.01 -28.98
C ARG A 68 6.13 17.47 -28.62
N LEU A 69 5.65 18.27 -29.55
CA LEU A 69 5.32 19.66 -29.31
C LEU A 69 3.86 19.76 -28.85
N LEU A 70 3.66 20.42 -27.73
CA LEU A 70 2.33 20.69 -27.15
C LEU A 70 2.06 22.19 -27.20
N SER A 71 0.79 22.59 -27.17
CA SER A 71 0.37 24.01 -27.07
C SER A 71 1.07 24.96 -28.06
N GLY A 72 1.09 24.60 -29.32
CA GLY A 72 1.66 25.45 -30.38
C GLY A 72 3.18 25.65 -30.25
N SER A 73 3.91 24.64 -29.82
CA SER A 73 5.37 24.61 -29.58
C SER A 73 5.88 25.38 -28.34
N ALA A 74 5.00 25.97 -27.53
CA ALA A 74 5.42 26.64 -26.29
C ALA A 74 5.72 25.66 -25.16
N VAL A 75 5.24 24.43 -25.26
CA VAL A 75 5.49 23.33 -24.31
C VAL A 75 5.95 22.10 -25.10
N THR A 76 6.94 21.42 -24.61
CA THR A 76 7.49 20.22 -25.24
C THR A 76 7.43 19.07 -24.26
N ALA A 77 6.99 17.91 -24.71
CA ALA A 77 7.07 16.64 -24.01
C ALA A 77 8.17 15.79 -24.64
N ARG A 78 9.07 15.26 -23.81
CA ARG A 78 10.15 14.36 -24.21
C ARG A 78 10.10 13.07 -23.41
N ARG A 79 10.36 11.93 -24.02
CA ARG A 79 10.35 10.62 -23.39
C ARG A 79 11.76 10.00 -23.37
N SER A 80 12.09 9.39 -22.24
CA SER A 80 13.24 8.49 -22.13
C SER A 80 12.80 7.24 -21.37
N GLY A 81 12.92 6.08 -22.00
CA GLY A 81 12.33 4.85 -21.51
C GLY A 81 10.81 4.96 -21.38
N LYS A 82 10.30 4.79 -20.18
CA LYS A 82 8.88 4.98 -19.85
C LYS A 82 8.57 6.38 -19.32
N THR A 83 9.56 7.17 -18.90
CA THR A 83 9.39 8.47 -18.24
C THR A 83 9.20 9.58 -19.26
N TRP A 84 8.22 10.44 -19.00
CA TRP A 84 7.98 11.65 -19.77
C TRP A 84 8.40 12.88 -19.00
N TYR A 85 9.04 13.81 -19.69
CA TYR A 85 9.46 15.12 -19.21
C TYR A 85 8.74 16.18 -20.03
N ILE A 86 7.88 16.96 -19.40
CA ILE A 86 7.09 18.00 -20.06
C ILE A 86 7.57 19.34 -19.54
N ALA A 87 8.06 20.20 -20.42
CA ALA A 87 8.62 21.47 -20.05
C ALA A 87 8.03 22.62 -20.83
N GLY A 88 7.81 23.73 -20.15
CA GLY A 88 7.38 25.00 -20.74
C GLY A 88 8.14 26.17 -20.16
N ILE A 89 8.35 27.21 -20.97
CA ILE A 89 9.04 28.44 -20.62
C ILE A 89 8.17 29.63 -20.96
N ASN A 90 8.09 30.57 -20.05
CA ASN A 90 7.51 31.88 -20.26
C ASN A 90 8.60 32.95 -20.28
N ASP A 91 9.03 33.35 -21.46
CA ASP A 91 10.03 34.43 -21.66
C ASP A 91 9.37 35.84 -21.72
N SER A 92 8.04 35.93 -21.42
CA SER A 92 7.34 37.22 -21.40
C SER A 92 7.41 37.91 -20.03
N SER A 93 7.10 39.20 -20.01
CA SER A 93 6.98 39.99 -18.77
C SER A 93 5.61 39.81 -18.05
N GLU A 94 4.72 38.97 -18.57
CA GLU A 94 3.40 38.71 -18.02
C GLU A 94 3.23 37.23 -17.67
N GLU A 95 2.34 36.91 -16.73
CA GLU A 95 1.96 35.53 -16.44
C GLU A 95 1.26 34.93 -17.67
N ARG A 96 1.60 33.69 -18.01
CA ARG A 96 0.98 32.94 -19.10
C ARG A 96 0.44 31.61 -18.62
N THR A 97 -0.71 31.21 -19.18
CA THR A 97 -1.29 29.88 -19.01
C THR A 97 -1.08 29.09 -20.29
N PHE A 98 -0.47 27.92 -20.16
CA PHE A 98 -0.25 26.98 -21.25
C PHE A 98 -1.28 25.85 -21.15
N PRO A 99 -2.17 25.66 -22.11
CA PRO A 99 -3.03 24.49 -22.17
C PRO A 99 -2.17 23.24 -22.43
N LEU A 100 -2.49 22.12 -21.78
CA LEU A 100 -1.80 20.85 -21.93
C LEU A 100 -2.78 19.80 -22.45
N ASP A 101 -2.47 19.21 -23.59
CA ASP A 101 -3.12 18.00 -24.07
C ASP A 101 -2.16 16.82 -23.79
N LEU A 102 -2.48 16.05 -22.76
CA LEU A 102 -1.74 14.87 -22.33
C LEU A 102 -2.46 13.56 -22.72
N SER A 103 -3.43 13.61 -23.61
CA SER A 103 -4.21 12.45 -24.09
C SER A 103 -3.34 11.33 -24.68
N PHE A 104 -2.15 11.67 -25.17
CA PHE A 104 -1.19 10.71 -25.70
C PHE A 104 -0.59 9.76 -24.64
N LEU A 105 -0.74 10.09 -23.35
CA LEU A 105 -0.33 9.21 -22.24
C LEU A 105 -1.35 8.06 -22.06
N GLY A 106 -2.51 8.14 -22.72
CA GLY A 106 -3.60 7.18 -22.55
C GLY A 106 -4.19 7.25 -21.14
N GLY A 107 -4.95 6.26 -20.75
CA GLY A 107 -5.45 6.12 -19.38
C GLY A 107 -4.41 5.61 -18.39
N GLN A 108 -3.11 5.77 -18.67
CA GLN A 108 -2.05 5.31 -17.78
C GLN A 108 -2.01 6.18 -16.52
N HIS A 109 -2.01 5.54 -15.38
CA HIS A 109 -1.71 6.20 -14.12
C HIS A 109 -0.21 6.50 -14.04
N GLY A 110 0.18 7.53 -13.30
CA GLY A 110 1.61 7.85 -13.17
C GLY A 110 1.87 8.82 -12.03
N ASP A 111 3.08 8.74 -11.51
CA ASP A 111 3.60 9.75 -10.59
C ASP A 111 3.95 10.99 -11.39
N ILE A 112 3.43 12.14 -10.96
CA ILE A 112 3.67 13.42 -11.58
C ILE A 112 4.42 14.31 -10.60
N VAL A 113 5.70 14.56 -10.87
CA VAL A 113 6.49 15.51 -10.09
C VAL A 113 6.53 16.83 -10.82
N TYR A 114 5.99 17.86 -10.20
CA TYR A 114 6.04 19.23 -10.70
C TYR A 114 7.25 19.98 -10.14
N PHE A 115 8.02 20.58 -11.01
CA PHE A 115 9.08 21.53 -10.69
C PHE A 115 8.71 22.91 -11.22
N GLY A 116 8.61 23.88 -10.36
CA GLY A 116 8.25 25.25 -10.72
C GLY A 116 8.67 26.25 -9.67
N GLU A 117 7.95 27.35 -9.58
CA GLU A 117 8.19 28.43 -8.62
C GLU A 117 6.92 28.80 -7.88
N ARG A 118 7.04 29.16 -6.60
CA ARG A 118 5.91 29.61 -5.79
C ARG A 118 6.36 30.74 -4.86
N GLY A 119 5.77 31.90 -5.04
CA GLY A 119 6.15 33.10 -4.27
C GLY A 119 7.63 33.45 -4.50
N GLU A 120 8.40 33.62 -3.45
CA GLU A 120 9.84 33.90 -3.49
C GLU A 120 10.71 32.64 -3.55
N LYS A 121 10.10 31.44 -3.52
CA LYS A 121 10.84 30.19 -3.58
C LYS A 121 11.37 29.96 -4.99
N ALA A 122 12.68 29.82 -5.10
CA ALA A 122 13.38 29.57 -6.35
C ALA A 122 13.01 28.23 -6.99
N PHE A 123 12.72 27.23 -6.14
CA PHE A 123 12.17 25.94 -6.53
C PHE A 123 10.94 25.63 -5.69
N PHE A 124 9.90 25.21 -6.35
CA PHE A 124 8.73 24.61 -5.75
C PHE A 124 8.53 23.24 -6.38
N VAL A 125 8.68 22.21 -5.56
CA VAL A 125 8.46 20.83 -5.99
C VAL A 125 7.18 20.36 -5.33
N SER A 126 6.28 19.81 -6.11
CA SER A 126 5.05 19.21 -5.62
C SER A 126 4.65 18.02 -6.47
N LEU A 127 3.89 17.14 -5.85
CA LEU A 127 3.21 16.09 -6.57
C LEU A 127 1.91 16.61 -7.14
N GLN A 128 1.59 16.05 -8.28
CA GLN A 128 0.31 16.26 -8.92
C GLN A 128 -0.41 14.92 -8.98
N GLU A 129 -1.62 14.89 -8.47
CA GLU A 129 -2.45 13.67 -8.44
C GLU A 129 -3.13 13.40 -9.78
N ASN A 130 -3.28 14.46 -10.60
CA ASN A 130 -3.92 14.40 -11.91
C ASN A 130 -3.03 14.96 -13.00
N TYR A 131 -3.23 14.49 -14.22
CA TYR A 131 -2.67 15.17 -15.38
C TYR A 131 -3.26 16.57 -15.48
N PRO A 132 -2.42 17.62 -15.35
CA PRO A 132 -2.91 18.98 -15.46
C PRO A 132 -3.38 19.25 -16.91
N THR A 133 -4.52 19.90 -17.05
CA THR A 133 -5.01 20.36 -18.37
C THR A 133 -4.44 21.71 -18.77
N GLN A 134 -3.77 22.37 -17.85
CA GLN A 134 -3.10 23.65 -18.08
C GLN A 134 -2.03 23.92 -17.02
N MET A 135 -1.01 24.70 -17.38
CA MET A 135 0.02 25.15 -16.46
C MET A 135 0.14 26.66 -16.48
N LYS A 136 0.10 27.29 -15.31
CA LYS A 136 0.40 28.71 -15.13
C LYS A 136 1.90 28.89 -14.93
N CYS A 137 2.48 29.84 -15.67
CA CYS A 137 3.90 30.13 -15.62
C CYS A 137 4.11 31.64 -15.42
N ARG A 138 4.86 32.00 -14.41
CA ARG A 138 5.19 33.39 -14.05
C ARG A 138 5.98 34.08 -15.15
N PRO A 139 6.04 35.42 -15.14
CA PRO A 139 6.95 36.18 -16.00
C PRO A 139 8.40 35.66 -15.87
N ASN A 140 9.08 35.46 -16.99
CA ASN A 140 10.43 34.91 -17.06
C ASN A 140 10.65 33.61 -16.28
N GLY A 141 9.56 32.82 -16.13
CA GLY A 141 9.53 31.56 -15.40
C GLY A 141 9.55 30.33 -16.29
N GLY A 142 9.51 29.16 -15.66
CA GLY A 142 9.43 27.88 -16.34
C GLY A 142 8.86 26.80 -15.43
N PHE A 143 8.46 25.70 -16.03
CA PHE A 143 8.02 24.51 -15.30
C PHE A 143 8.51 23.24 -15.97
N VAL A 144 8.63 22.20 -15.17
CA VAL A 144 8.83 20.82 -15.63
C VAL A 144 7.83 19.94 -14.92
N LEU A 145 7.19 19.04 -15.67
CA LEU A 145 6.47 17.88 -15.15
C LEU A 145 7.28 16.64 -15.51
N VAL A 146 7.64 15.85 -14.53
CA VAL A 146 8.22 14.52 -14.74
C VAL A 146 7.13 13.50 -14.44
N ILE A 147 6.79 12.68 -15.43
CA ILE A 147 5.71 11.69 -15.34
C ILE A 147 6.34 10.31 -15.44
N HIS A 148 6.26 9.54 -14.35
CA HIS A 148 6.65 8.15 -14.28
C HIS A 148 5.42 7.27 -14.41
N PRO A 149 5.13 6.68 -15.57
CA PRO A 149 3.98 5.77 -15.70
C PRO A 149 4.13 4.59 -14.74
N VAL A 150 3.06 4.24 -14.08
CA VAL A 150 2.95 3.01 -13.30
C VAL A 150 2.18 1.97 -14.09
N GLY A 151 2.36 0.70 -13.76
CA GLY A 151 1.61 -0.40 -14.36
C GLY A 151 0.12 -0.32 -14.02
N ASP A 152 -0.68 -1.04 -14.78
CA ASP A 152 -2.11 -1.15 -14.50
C ASP A 152 -2.34 -2.06 -13.27
N PRO A 153 -2.98 -1.53 -12.20
CA PRO A 153 -3.23 -2.28 -10.98
C PRO A 153 -3.94 -3.62 -11.21
N GLN A 154 -4.95 -3.64 -12.06
CA GLN A 154 -5.74 -4.85 -12.33
C GLN A 154 -4.91 -5.94 -13.01
N SER A 155 -4.08 -5.62 -13.97
CA SER A 155 -3.21 -6.58 -14.65
C SER A 155 -2.11 -7.11 -13.74
N MET A 156 -1.68 -6.30 -12.78
CA MET A 156 -0.68 -6.67 -11.78
C MET A 156 -1.26 -7.47 -10.61
N ASN A 157 -2.58 -7.47 -10.39
CA ASN A 157 -3.26 -7.90 -9.16
C ASN A 157 -2.70 -7.17 -7.92
N MET A 158 -2.48 -5.87 -8.06
CA MET A 158 -1.99 -4.99 -7.01
C MET A 158 -2.87 -3.74 -6.93
N PRO A 159 -3.21 -3.28 -5.74
CA PRO A 159 -2.88 -3.89 -4.45
C PRO A 159 -3.53 -5.27 -4.26
N LEU A 160 -3.05 -6.04 -3.28
CA LEU A 160 -3.51 -7.43 -3.05
C LEU A 160 -4.99 -7.52 -2.69
N PHE A 161 -5.53 -6.51 -2.02
CA PHE A 161 -6.89 -6.46 -1.49
C PHE A 161 -7.63 -5.25 -2.02
N GLN A 162 -8.86 -5.46 -2.52
CA GLN A 162 -9.67 -4.38 -3.10
C GLN A 162 -10.98 -4.14 -2.33
N THR A 163 -11.32 -5.01 -1.37
CA THR A 163 -12.55 -4.94 -0.56
C THR A 163 -12.40 -4.10 0.70
N LYS A 164 -11.16 -3.83 1.12
CA LYS A 164 -10.79 -3.07 2.32
C LYS A 164 -9.52 -2.28 2.07
N TYR A 165 -9.39 -1.14 2.73
CA TYR A 165 -8.12 -0.43 2.83
C TYR A 165 -7.27 -1.06 3.93
N THR A 166 -6.03 -1.38 3.61
CA THR A 166 -5.15 -2.18 4.45
C THR A 166 -3.76 -1.57 4.53
N ALA A 167 -3.10 -1.72 5.67
CA ALA A 167 -1.76 -1.19 5.89
C ALA A 167 -0.92 -2.12 6.78
N ASP A 168 0.34 -1.78 6.96
CA ASP A 168 1.24 -2.35 7.97
C ASP A 168 1.25 -3.89 7.94
N PRO A 169 1.66 -4.50 6.83
CA PRO A 169 1.54 -5.94 6.62
C PRO A 169 2.44 -6.75 7.56
N SER A 170 1.86 -7.73 8.25
CA SER A 170 2.54 -8.66 9.12
C SER A 170 2.33 -10.10 8.63
N PRO A 171 3.21 -10.63 7.76
CA PRO A 171 3.14 -12.00 7.27
C PRO A 171 3.54 -13.01 8.34
N LEU A 172 2.80 -14.12 8.37
CA LEU A 172 3.04 -15.28 9.24
C LEU A 172 2.82 -16.57 8.47
N VAL A 173 3.83 -17.41 8.34
CA VAL A 173 3.74 -18.71 7.68
C VAL A 173 3.44 -19.79 8.71
N VAL A 174 2.34 -20.52 8.54
CA VAL A 174 1.95 -21.65 9.37
C VAL A 174 1.61 -22.84 8.47
N GLY A 175 2.46 -23.85 8.50
CA GLY A 175 2.33 -25.00 7.62
C GLY A 175 2.41 -24.60 6.15
N ASP A 176 1.39 -24.91 5.37
CA ASP A 176 1.29 -24.60 3.95
C ASP A 176 0.57 -23.28 3.66
N THR A 177 0.19 -22.54 4.67
CA THR A 177 -0.60 -21.30 4.54
C THR A 177 0.23 -20.10 4.95
N LEU A 178 0.21 -19.08 4.12
CA LEU A 178 0.67 -17.74 4.46
C LEU A 178 -0.53 -16.93 4.95
N PHE A 179 -0.47 -16.53 6.20
CA PHE A 179 -1.37 -15.57 6.83
C PHE A 179 -0.77 -14.17 6.72
N LEU A 180 -1.61 -13.19 6.45
CA LEU A 180 -1.22 -11.78 6.43
C LEU A 180 -2.15 -11.00 7.34
N PHE A 181 -1.64 -10.56 8.47
CA PHE A 181 -2.34 -9.61 9.34
C PHE A 181 -2.07 -8.20 8.84
N THR A 182 -3.08 -7.33 8.88
CA THR A 182 -2.96 -5.95 8.43
C THR A 182 -3.68 -5.00 9.38
N SER A 183 -3.21 -3.76 9.46
CA SER A 183 -4.03 -2.67 9.93
C SER A 183 -5.19 -2.43 8.96
N HIS A 184 -6.25 -1.77 9.44
CA HIS A 184 -7.45 -1.44 8.68
C HIS A 184 -7.67 0.08 8.69
N ASP A 185 -7.45 0.72 7.55
CA ASP A 185 -7.82 2.12 7.34
C ASP A 185 -9.32 2.17 7.01
N ALA A 186 -10.13 2.70 7.91
CA ALA A 186 -11.58 2.67 7.76
C ALA A 186 -12.07 3.49 6.56
N SER A 187 -13.01 2.94 5.81
CA SER A 187 -13.81 3.68 4.82
C SER A 187 -14.68 4.73 5.50
N PRO A 188 -15.17 5.77 4.81
CA PRO A 188 -16.01 6.79 5.42
C PRO A 188 -17.26 6.22 6.10
N GLU A 189 -17.84 5.18 5.50
CA GLU A 189 -19.02 4.49 6.01
C GLU A 189 -18.75 3.63 7.25
N ASP A 190 -17.48 3.25 7.47
CA ASP A 190 -17.05 2.42 8.61
C ASP A 190 -16.66 3.27 9.84
N ILE A 191 -16.58 4.60 9.70
CA ILE A 191 -16.26 5.50 10.80
C ILE A 191 -17.47 5.63 11.74
N PRO A 192 -17.38 5.19 13.01
CA PRO A 192 -18.54 5.13 13.90
C PRO A 192 -19.13 6.51 14.24
N ASP A 193 -18.29 7.52 14.39
CA ASP A 193 -18.69 8.92 14.60
C ASP A 193 -18.17 9.79 13.46
N PRO A 194 -19.04 10.31 12.57
CA PRO A 194 -18.62 11.17 11.47
C PRO A 194 -17.96 12.49 11.91
N ASN A 195 -18.06 12.84 13.20
CA ASN A 195 -17.38 14.01 13.79
C ASN A 195 -16.06 13.63 14.47
N GLU A 196 -15.69 12.35 14.49
CA GLU A 196 -14.41 11.93 15.06
C GLU A 196 -13.26 12.58 14.30
N ARG A 197 -12.30 13.10 15.04
CA ARG A 197 -11.09 13.71 14.48
C ARG A 197 -9.89 12.84 14.78
N SER A 198 -9.24 12.40 13.73
CA SER A 198 -7.92 11.80 13.83
C SER A 198 -6.85 12.90 13.86
N SER A 199 -5.81 12.70 14.66
CA SER A 199 -4.66 13.63 14.72
C SER A 199 -3.83 13.63 13.43
N ALA A 200 -3.87 12.54 12.64
CA ALA A 200 -3.09 12.37 11.43
C ALA A 200 -3.92 11.97 10.19
N GLY A 201 -5.26 11.96 10.29
CA GLY A 201 -6.15 11.56 9.19
C GLY A 201 -6.43 10.06 9.12
N PHE A 202 -5.83 9.25 10.00
CA PHE A 202 -6.07 7.81 10.06
C PHE A 202 -7.24 7.48 10.99
N PHE A 203 -8.11 6.58 10.53
CA PHE A 203 -9.22 6.02 11.32
C PHE A 203 -9.07 4.50 11.34
N MET A 204 -8.62 3.95 12.48
CA MET A 204 -8.20 2.56 12.60
C MET A 204 -8.72 1.98 13.91
N TYR A 205 -9.58 0.95 13.82
CA TYR A 205 -10.31 0.41 14.97
C TYR A 205 -9.98 -1.05 15.27
N ASP A 206 -9.53 -1.79 14.24
CA ASP A 206 -9.34 -3.23 14.28
C ASP A 206 -8.22 -3.67 13.34
N TRP A 207 -7.91 -4.97 13.37
CA TRP A 207 -6.89 -5.62 12.54
C TRP A 207 -7.48 -6.78 11.77
N LEU A 208 -7.19 -6.80 10.46
CA LEU A 208 -7.72 -7.77 9.52
C LEU A 208 -6.77 -8.96 9.37
N LEU A 209 -7.34 -10.09 8.92
CA LEU A 209 -6.61 -11.28 8.56
C LEU A 209 -6.97 -11.73 7.15
N TRP A 210 -5.93 -12.08 6.41
CA TRP A 210 -5.98 -12.64 5.07
C TRP A 210 -5.17 -13.92 5.03
N SER A 211 -5.47 -14.83 4.09
CA SER A 211 -4.67 -16.03 3.89
C SER A 211 -4.57 -16.43 2.43
N THR A 212 -3.46 -17.08 2.08
CA THR A 212 -3.24 -17.67 0.77
C THR A 212 -2.39 -18.93 0.88
N THR A 213 -2.54 -19.82 -0.11
CA THR A 213 -1.63 -20.94 -0.33
C THR A 213 -0.84 -20.80 -1.64
N ASP A 214 -1.19 -19.80 -2.47
CA ASP A 214 -0.67 -19.66 -3.84
C ASP A 214 -0.09 -18.28 -4.18
N MET A 215 -0.13 -17.31 -3.25
CA MET A 215 0.35 -15.93 -3.37
C MET A 215 -0.50 -15.01 -4.25
N VAL A 216 -1.51 -15.49 -4.94
CA VAL A 216 -2.30 -14.66 -5.87
C VAL A 216 -3.80 -14.65 -5.58
N ASN A 217 -4.35 -15.76 -5.08
CA ASN A 217 -5.73 -15.83 -4.59
C ASN A 217 -5.73 -15.71 -3.07
N TRP A 218 -6.35 -14.67 -2.55
CA TRP A 218 -6.37 -14.37 -1.14
C TRP A 218 -7.79 -14.51 -0.57
N THR A 219 -7.90 -15.14 0.59
CA THR A 219 -9.16 -15.28 1.33
C THR A 219 -9.18 -14.28 2.47
N GLU A 220 -10.21 -13.46 2.54
CA GLU A 220 -10.45 -12.54 3.66
C GLU A 220 -11.08 -13.28 4.86
N HIS A 221 -10.66 -12.93 6.07
CA HIS A 221 -11.22 -13.46 7.33
C HIS A 221 -11.81 -12.34 8.21
N GLY A 222 -11.80 -11.10 7.72
CA GLY A 222 -12.25 -9.91 8.44
C GLY A 222 -11.41 -9.57 9.65
N ALA A 223 -11.89 -8.70 10.52
CA ALA A 223 -11.16 -8.31 11.73
C ALA A 223 -11.04 -9.48 12.71
N VAL A 224 -9.84 -9.83 13.14
CA VAL A 224 -9.55 -10.90 14.10
C VAL A 224 -9.27 -10.39 15.51
N ALA A 225 -8.91 -9.12 15.62
CA ALA A 225 -8.71 -8.40 16.87
C ALA A 225 -9.08 -6.93 16.67
N SER A 226 -9.31 -6.22 17.77
CA SER A 226 -9.68 -4.80 17.78
C SER A 226 -9.15 -4.12 19.04
N LEU A 227 -9.19 -2.79 19.07
CA LEU A 227 -8.89 -2.04 20.28
C LEU A 227 -9.77 -2.45 21.47
N LYS A 228 -11.00 -2.96 21.21
CA LYS A 228 -11.95 -3.39 22.26
C LYS A 228 -11.49 -4.62 23.02
N ASP A 229 -10.56 -5.39 22.46
CA ASP A 229 -10.00 -6.57 23.11
C ASP A 229 -8.97 -6.19 24.20
N PHE A 230 -8.62 -4.90 24.30
CA PHE A 230 -7.79 -4.35 25.38
C PHE A 230 -8.65 -3.58 26.38
N PRO A 231 -8.97 -4.13 27.57
CA PRO A 231 -9.86 -3.48 28.53
C PRO A 231 -9.30 -2.17 29.11
N TRP A 232 -7.98 -1.99 29.06
CA TRP A 232 -7.26 -0.80 29.56
C TRP A 232 -7.11 0.33 28.51
N ARG A 233 -7.64 0.15 27.30
CA ARG A 233 -7.58 1.19 26.27
C ARG A 233 -8.27 2.47 26.73
N SER A 234 -7.79 3.60 26.27
CA SER A 234 -8.38 4.92 26.61
C SER A 234 -9.13 5.56 25.44
N ARG A 235 -9.04 4.99 24.25
CA ARG A 235 -9.73 5.46 23.04
C ARG A 235 -10.06 4.29 22.12
N ASP A 236 -11.01 4.50 21.22
CA ASP A 236 -11.46 3.50 20.27
C ASP A 236 -10.91 3.72 18.85
N ASN A 237 -9.93 4.62 18.65
CA ASN A 237 -9.21 4.87 17.41
C ASN A 237 -7.69 4.79 17.63
N GLY A 238 -6.93 4.33 16.65
CA GLY A 238 -5.46 4.17 16.70
C GLY A 238 -5.01 2.72 16.86
N ALA A 239 -5.69 1.79 16.18
CA ALA A 239 -5.28 0.41 16.03
C ALA A 239 -4.18 0.31 14.97
N TRP A 240 -2.93 0.64 15.34
CA TRP A 240 -1.81 0.81 14.41
C TRP A 240 -1.04 -0.48 14.18
N ALA A 241 0.09 -0.37 13.45
CA ALA A 241 0.90 -1.49 12.97
C ALA A 241 1.17 -2.56 14.02
N ILE A 242 0.81 -3.80 13.68
CA ILE A 242 0.96 -4.97 14.56
C ILE A 242 2.01 -5.93 14.01
N GLN A 243 2.44 -6.84 14.86
CA GLN A 243 3.01 -8.10 14.41
C GLN A 243 2.39 -9.29 15.14
N THR A 244 2.09 -10.34 14.37
CA THR A 244 1.67 -11.64 14.93
C THR A 244 2.77 -12.66 14.71
N VAL A 245 3.13 -13.41 15.77
CA VAL A 245 4.09 -14.51 15.73
C VAL A 245 3.51 -15.78 16.34
N GLU A 246 4.02 -16.94 15.90
CA GLU A 246 3.69 -18.24 16.50
C GLU A 246 4.83 -18.70 17.40
N ARG A 247 4.51 -19.22 18.58
CA ARG A 247 5.45 -19.95 19.43
C ARG A 247 4.73 -21.00 20.26
N GLY A 248 5.18 -22.25 20.11
CA GLY A 248 4.66 -23.37 20.92
C GLY A 248 3.19 -23.67 20.72
N GLY A 249 2.67 -23.46 19.51
CA GLY A 249 1.26 -23.67 19.16
C GLY A 249 0.33 -22.54 19.59
N LYS A 250 0.87 -21.43 20.11
CA LYS A 250 0.13 -20.20 20.43
C LYS A 250 0.52 -19.06 19.51
N TYR A 251 -0.42 -18.17 19.30
CA TYR A 251 -0.27 -16.98 18.45
C TYR A 251 -0.30 -15.75 19.32
N TYR A 252 0.75 -14.92 19.20
CA TYR A 252 0.93 -13.68 19.97
C TYR A 252 0.82 -12.50 19.03
N LEU A 253 -0.20 -11.67 19.22
CA LEU A 253 -0.44 -10.45 18.45
C LEU A 253 -0.03 -9.26 19.30
N TYR A 254 1.09 -8.62 18.94
CA TYR A 254 1.56 -7.40 19.58
C TYR A 254 0.98 -6.20 18.88
N ALA A 255 0.32 -5.32 19.62
CA ALA A 255 -0.41 -4.20 19.07
C ALA A 255 -0.14 -2.91 19.84
N PRO A 256 0.22 -1.81 19.18
CA PRO A 256 0.26 -0.51 19.81
C PRO A 256 -1.15 0.05 19.98
N LEU A 257 -1.37 0.70 21.10
CA LEU A 257 -2.57 1.49 21.37
C LEU A 257 -2.15 2.94 21.41
N HIS A 258 -2.52 3.72 20.42
CA HIS A 258 -2.05 5.09 20.23
C HIS A 258 -1.87 5.88 21.55
N GLY A 259 -0.61 6.18 21.89
CA GLY A 259 -0.23 6.95 23.09
C GLY A 259 -0.38 6.21 24.43
N HIS A 260 -0.62 4.88 24.42
CA HIS A 260 -0.84 4.08 25.63
C HIS A 260 0.03 2.82 25.67
N GLY A 261 1.06 2.76 24.83
CA GLY A 261 2.02 1.67 24.79
C GLY A 261 1.60 0.51 23.89
N ILE A 262 2.29 -0.61 24.04
CA ILE A 262 2.10 -1.84 23.26
C ILE A 262 1.49 -2.90 24.17
N GLY A 263 0.38 -3.48 23.73
CA GLY A 263 -0.24 -4.66 24.35
C GLY A 263 0.14 -5.94 23.62
N VAL A 264 -0.28 -7.07 24.19
CA VAL A 264 -0.19 -8.39 23.56
C VAL A 264 -1.50 -9.14 23.76
N LEU A 265 -2.02 -9.70 22.68
CA LEU A 265 -3.16 -10.62 22.70
C LEU A 265 -2.65 -12.01 22.37
N VAL A 266 -3.29 -13.05 22.93
CA VAL A 266 -2.89 -14.46 22.75
C VAL A 266 -4.08 -15.27 22.24
N SER A 267 -3.80 -16.20 21.34
CA SER A 267 -4.80 -17.16 20.80
C SER A 267 -4.17 -18.53 20.59
N ASP A 268 -5.02 -19.57 20.55
CA ASP A 268 -4.64 -20.94 20.15
C ASP A 268 -4.78 -21.15 18.62
N SER A 269 -5.19 -20.10 17.88
CA SER A 269 -5.42 -20.17 16.43
C SER A 269 -5.05 -18.84 15.77
N PRO A 270 -4.49 -18.84 14.53
CA PRO A 270 -4.23 -17.61 13.79
C PRO A 270 -5.52 -16.82 13.48
N TYR A 271 -6.66 -17.48 13.51
CA TYR A 271 -7.98 -16.87 13.30
C TYR A 271 -8.57 -16.23 14.56
N GLY A 272 -7.91 -16.35 15.70
CA GLY A 272 -8.46 -15.95 16.99
C GLY A 272 -9.40 -17.02 17.60
N PRO A 273 -10.20 -16.71 18.64
CA PRO A 273 -10.24 -15.40 19.27
C PRO A 273 -8.92 -15.04 19.96
N PHE A 274 -8.55 -13.78 19.92
CA PHE A 274 -7.40 -13.24 20.64
C PHE A 274 -7.86 -12.61 21.96
N GLU A 275 -7.16 -12.90 23.05
CA GLU A 275 -7.50 -12.44 24.41
C GLU A 275 -6.31 -11.73 25.04
N ASP A 276 -6.56 -10.68 25.85
CA ASP A 276 -5.54 -9.96 26.60
C ASP A 276 -5.19 -10.72 27.90
N PRO A 277 -3.99 -11.33 28.00
CA PRO A 277 -3.60 -12.07 29.20
C PRO A 277 -3.10 -11.18 30.32
N LEU A 278 -2.80 -9.89 30.05
CA LEU A 278 -2.15 -8.98 31.00
C LEU A 278 -3.11 -7.99 31.66
N GLY A 279 -4.14 -7.54 30.95
CA GLY A 279 -5.03 -6.45 31.37
C GLY A 279 -4.29 -5.11 31.54
N LYS A 280 -3.12 -4.96 30.90
CA LYS A 280 -2.25 -3.76 30.96
C LYS A 280 -1.27 -3.79 29.78
N PRO A 281 -0.61 -2.65 29.45
CA PRO A 281 0.46 -2.64 28.46
C PRO A 281 1.61 -3.60 28.84
N LEU A 282 2.16 -4.30 27.83
CA LEU A 282 3.44 -4.99 27.93
C LEU A 282 4.60 -3.97 27.97
N VAL A 283 4.53 -2.95 27.12
CA VAL A 283 5.47 -1.83 27.07
C VAL A 283 4.70 -0.53 27.15
N TRP A 284 5.14 0.39 28.01
CA TRP A 284 4.64 1.75 28.07
C TRP A 284 5.68 2.70 28.64
N GLN A 285 6.41 3.40 27.77
CA GLN A 285 7.42 4.37 28.18
C GLN A 285 6.81 5.75 28.49
N ARG A 286 5.48 5.91 28.32
CA ARG A 286 4.70 7.13 28.55
C ARG A 286 5.09 8.32 27.66
N GLU A 287 5.87 8.07 26.63
CA GLU A 287 6.24 9.06 25.64
C GLU A 287 5.39 8.86 24.38
N HIS A 288 4.91 9.98 23.84
CA HIS A 288 4.10 9.95 22.63
C HIS A 288 4.94 9.43 21.45
N TRP A 289 4.40 8.51 20.67
CA TRP A 289 4.98 7.92 19.46
C TRP A 289 6.14 6.94 19.65
N ASN A 290 6.70 6.84 20.83
CA ASN A 290 7.83 5.93 21.04
C ASN A 290 7.42 4.45 21.05
N ASP A 291 6.27 4.14 21.64
CA ASP A 291 5.80 2.75 21.80
C ASP A 291 4.80 2.38 20.71
N ILE A 292 5.29 2.24 19.48
CA ILE A 292 4.51 1.80 18.31
C ILE A 292 5.29 0.77 17.48
N ASP A 293 4.62 0.12 16.55
CA ASP A 293 5.17 -0.75 15.51
C ASP A 293 6.05 -1.88 16.05
N PRO A 294 5.51 -2.76 16.90
CA PRO A 294 6.27 -3.86 17.45
C PRO A 294 6.68 -4.88 16.37
N SER A 295 7.91 -5.35 16.47
CA SER A 295 8.43 -6.46 15.69
C SER A 295 9.10 -7.48 16.59
N VAL A 296 8.66 -8.73 16.53
CA VAL A 296 9.15 -9.82 17.37
C VAL A 296 9.76 -10.93 16.52
N PHE A 297 10.93 -11.36 16.91
CA PHE A 297 11.67 -12.45 16.28
C PHE A 297 12.26 -13.38 17.34
N THR A 298 12.14 -14.69 17.14
CA THR A 298 12.79 -15.70 17.97
C THR A 298 14.02 -16.21 17.25
N ASP A 299 15.19 -16.07 17.89
CA ASP A 299 16.47 -16.52 17.33
C ASP A 299 16.66 -18.04 17.48
N ASP A 300 17.68 -18.59 16.83
CA ASP A 300 17.99 -20.03 16.78
C ASP A 300 18.23 -20.63 18.17
N ASP A 301 18.68 -19.82 19.15
CA ASP A 301 18.85 -20.21 20.54
C ASP A 301 17.55 -20.20 21.38
N GLY A 302 16.42 -19.82 20.76
CA GLY A 302 15.12 -19.71 21.39
C GLY A 302 14.87 -18.38 22.10
N GLN A 303 15.83 -17.44 22.12
CA GLN A 303 15.61 -16.12 22.70
C GLN A 303 14.77 -15.26 21.76
N ALA A 304 13.65 -14.74 22.25
CA ALA A 304 12.82 -13.80 21.54
C ALA A 304 13.25 -12.35 21.82
N TYR A 305 13.29 -11.56 20.76
CA TYR A 305 13.59 -10.12 20.78
C TYR A 305 12.39 -9.36 20.25
N MET A 306 12.06 -8.25 20.89
CA MET A 306 11.04 -7.31 20.44
C MET A 306 11.71 -5.99 20.12
N TYR A 307 11.46 -5.47 18.92
CA TYR A 307 11.88 -4.16 18.42
C TYR A 307 10.66 -3.29 18.21
N TRP A 308 10.79 -1.95 18.38
CA TRP A 308 9.68 -1.00 18.15
C TRP A 308 10.18 0.44 18.12
N GLY A 309 9.30 1.37 17.73
CA GLY A 309 9.43 2.80 18.02
C GLY A 309 9.55 3.75 16.84
N ASN A 310 9.24 5.03 17.08
CA ASN A 310 9.29 6.16 16.16
C ASN A 310 9.62 7.46 16.93
N PRO A 311 10.60 8.29 16.56
CA PRO A 311 11.62 8.06 15.52
C PRO A 311 12.85 7.30 16.05
N HIS A 312 12.82 6.85 17.27
CA HIS A 312 13.87 6.07 17.90
C HIS A 312 13.51 4.60 17.92
N CYS A 313 14.46 3.76 17.56
CA CYS A 313 14.29 2.32 17.63
C CYS A 313 14.70 1.81 19.00
N TYR A 314 13.84 1.02 19.61
CA TYR A 314 14.07 0.36 20.90
C TYR A 314 14.05 -1.15 20.72
N TYR A 315 14.66 -1.86 21.67
CA TYR A 315 14.47 -3.30 21.80
C TYR A 315 14.50 -3.76 23.27
N ALA A 316 13.92 -4.92 23.51
CA ALA A 316 14.06 -5.69 24.72
C ALA A 316 14.00 -7.19 24.40
N ARG A 317 14.57 -8.04 25.25
CA ARG A 317 14.35 -9.48 25.19
C ARG A 317 13.02 -9.81 25.87
N LEU A 318 12.31 -10.79 25.31
CA LEU A 318 11.12 -11.36 25.94
C LEU A 318 11.50 -12.60 26.75
N ASN A 319 10.75 -12.86 27.82
CA ASN A 319 10.76 -14.15 28.48
C ASN A 319 10.12 -15.23 27.61
N ASP A 320 10.26 -16.49 28.01
CA ASP A 320 9.69 -17.63 27.27
C ASP A 320 8.17 -17.63 27.22
N ASP A 321 7.52 -16.89 28.10
CA ASP A 321 6.07 -16.68 28.10
C ASP A 321 5.57 -15.77 26.97
N MET A 322 6.47 -15.05 26.28
CA MET A 322 6.20 -14.10 25.20
C MET A 322 5.33 -12.88 25.60
N ILE A 323 4.99 -12.74 26.88
CA ILE A 323 4.10 -11.70 27.41
C ILE A 323 4.75 -10.88 28.54
N SER A 324 6.04 -11.02 28.73
CA SER A 324 6.82 -10.24 29.70
C SER A 324 8.22 -9.94 29.19
N LEU A 325 8.77 -8.77 29.58
CA LEU A 325 10.14 -8.40 29.25
C LEU A 325 11.12 -9.11 30.18
N LYS A 326 12.22 -9.61 29.59
CA LYS A 326 13.31 -10.24 30.32
C LYS A 326 14.29 -9.21 30.87
N ASP A 327 14.50 -8.13 30.14
CA ASP A 327 15.48 -7.10 30.43
C ASP A 327 14.86 -5.70 30.40
N SER A 328 15.69 -4.73 30.76
CA SER A 328 15.39 -3.30 30.55
C SER A 328 15.33 -2.97 29.07
N ILE A 329 14.48 -2.01 28.73
CA ILE A 329 14.37 -1.46 27.39
C ILE A 329 15.67 -0.74 27.02
N VAL A 330 16.18 -1.01 25.83
CA VAL A 330 17.39 -0.42 25.29
C VAL A 330 17.03 0.40 24.06
N GLN A 331 17.39 1.69 24.07
CA GLN A 331 17.34 2.51 22.86
C GLN A 331 18.57 2.21 22.01
N LEU A 332 18.35 1.91 20.72
CA LEU A 332 19.45 1.71 19.79
C LEU A 332 20.18 3.04 19.49
N PRO A 333 21.48 2.99 19.18
CA PRO A 333 22.14 4.10 18.50
C PRO A 333 21.40 4.47 17.22
N HIS A 334 21.50 5.76 16.83
CA HIS A 334 20.84 6.24 15.62
C HIS A 334 21.23 5.40 14.39
N ILE A 335 20.22 4.85 13.74
CA ILE A 335 20.35 4.16 12.44
C ILE A 335 20.03 5.18 11.36
N PRO A 336 20.94 5.44 10.39
CA PRO A 336 20.67 6.39 9.32
C PRO A 336 19.37 6.07 8.57
N ASN A 337 18.57 7.08 8.30
CA ASN A 337 17.28 7.00 7.62
C ASN A 337 16.16 6.20 8.34
N TYR A 338 16.37 5.71 9.54
CA TYR A 338 15.30 5.07 10.31
C TYR A 338 14.23 6.09 10.69
N GLN A 339 12.96 5.73 10.48
CA GLN A 339 11.81 6.48 10.96
C GLN A 339 10.96 5.62 11.90
N GLU A 340 10.38 4.52 11.40
CA GLU A 340 9.43 3.69 12.11
C GLU A 340 9.28 2.29 11.46
N GLY A 341 8.31 1.50 11.90
CA GLY A 341 7.92 0.24 11.28
C GLY A 341 9.05 -0.79 11.21
N PRO A 342 9.80 -1.06 12.29
CA PRO A 342 10.89 -2.03 12.22
C PRO A 342 10.34 -3.43 11.94
N TRP A 343 10.99 -4.15 11.04
CA TRP A 343 10.78 -5.57 10.78
C TRP A 343 12.08 -6.32 10.98
N PHE A 344 12.16 -7.10 12.07
CA PHE A 344 13.35 -7.80 12.47
C PHE A 344 13.31 -9.28 12.07
N TYR A 345 14.33 -9.75 11.35
CA TYR A 345 14.45 -11.15 10.96
C TYR A 345 15.91 -11.57 10.76
N LYS A 346 16.12 -12.89 10.64
CA LYS A 346 17.43 -13.51 10.38
C LYS A 346 17.38 -14.32 9.09
N ARG A 347 18.44 -14.24 8.29
CA ARG A 347 18.60 -15.05 7.09
C ARG A 347 20.07 -15.31 6.81
N ALA A 348 20.41 -16.58 6.51
CA ALA A 348 21.78 -17.01 6.13
C ALA A 348 22.87 -16.51 7.10
N GLY A 349 22.57 -16.45 8.41
CA GLY A 349 23.50 -16.04 9.46
C GLY A 349 23.57 -14.51 9.69
N HIS A 350 22.91 -13.69 8.89
CA HIS A 350 22.83 -12.25 9.06
C HIS A 350 21.49 -11.83 9.68
N TYR A 351 21.53 -10.81 10.52
CA TYR A 351 20.33 -10.16 11.06
C TYR A 351 19.99 -8.94 10.22
N TYR A 352 18.70 -8.76 9.99
CA TYR A 352 18.14 -7.67 9.20
C TYR A 352 17.14 -6.91 10.04
N LEU A 353 17.23 -5.60 9.96
CA LEU A 353 16.22 -4.67 10.44
C LEU A 353 15.77 -3.85 9.24
N ALA A 354 14.64 -4.25 8.65
CA ALA A 354 13.97 -3.48 7.62
C ALA A 354 13.02 -2.48 8.27
N PHE A 355 12.78 -1.32 7.67
CA PHE A 355 12.00 -0.24 8.28
C PHE A 355 11.52 0.78 7.27
N ALA A 356 10.54 1.59 7.67
CA ALA A 356 10.15 2.81 7.00
C ALA A 356 11.22 3.88 7.19
N THR A 357 11.64 4.51 6.09
CA THR A 357 12.69 5.52 6.14
C THR A 357 12.15 6.91 6.46
N THR A 358 13.05 7.85 6.75
CA THR A 358 12.69 9.22 7.09
C THR A 358 11.66 9.81 6.13
N CYS A 359 10.59 10.36 6.69
CA CYS A 359 9.47 11.00 5.99
C CYS A 359 9.90 12.35 5.36
N CYS A 360 9.29 12.89 4.39
CA CYS A 360 8.30 12.37 3.45
C CYS A 360 8.75 12.63 2.04
N PRO A 361 8.68 11.68 1.15
CA PRO A 361 8.02 10.37 1.27
C PRO A 361 8.89 9.35 2.00
N GLU A 362 8.26 8.48 2.75
CA GLU A 362 8.90 7.31 3.31
C GLU A 362 9.16 6.24 2.25
N ALA A 363 10.15 5.40 2.51
CA ALA A 363 10.49 4.27 1.64
C ALA A 363 10.75 3.04 2.48
N LEU A 364 10.98 1.93 1.82
CA LEU A 364 11.46 0.71 2.46
C LEU A 364 12.99 0.71 2.46
N GLY A 365 13.59 0.75 3.64
CA GLY A 365 15.04 0.66 3.83
C GLY A 365 15.41 -0.45 4.78
N TYR A 366 16.73 -0.72 4.94
CA TYR A 366 17.19 -1.74 5.88
C TYR A 366 18.61 -1.51 6.36
N ALA A 367 18.88 -2.05 7.54
CA ALA A 367 20.19 -2.22 8.14
C ALA A 367 20.48 -3.70 8.37
N MET A 368 21.76 -4.07 8.45
CA MET A 368 22.23 -5.42 8.75
C MET A 368 23.14 -5.41 9.97
N SER A 369 23.24 -6.57 10.63
CA SER A 369 24.14 -6.83 11.74
C SER A 369 24.54 -8.30 11.79
N ASP A 370 25.67 -8.60 12.44
CA ASP A 370 26.09 -9.97 12.77
C ASP A 370 25.60 -10.41 14.16
N SER A 371 24.86 -9.53 14.86
CA SER A 371 24.30 -9.79 16.18
C SER A 371 22.83 -9.36 16.25
N PRO A 372 21.96 -10.08 17.02
CA PRO A 372 20.56 -9.71 17.17
C PRO A 372 20.34 -8.35 17.87
N THR A 373 21.38 -7.77 18.46
CA THR A 373 21.33 -6.49 19.18
C THR A 373 22.17 -5.38 18.53
N GLY A 374 22.67 -5.61 17.33
CA GLY A 374 23.56 -4.67 16.64
C GLY A 374 25.06 -4.89 16.95
N PRO A 375 25.94 -4.00 16.52
CA PRO A 375 25.62 -2.71 15.88
C PRO A 375 24.96 -2.87 14.51
N TRP A 376 24.03 -1.96 14.19
CA TRP A 376 23.29 -1.94 12.95
C TRP A 376 23.97 -1.05 11.93
N GLU A 377 24.26 -1.59 10.75
CA GLU A 377 24.84 -0.87 9.62
C GLU A 377 23.76 -0.63 8.55
N TRP A 378 23.45 0.64 8.26
CA TRP A 378 22.61 1.01 7.14
C TRP A 378 23.17 0.45 5.82
N LYS A 379 22.35 -0.24 5.05
CA LYS A 379 22.77 -0.80 3.76
C LYS A 379 22.22 -0.03 2.59
N ASN A 380 20.91 0.04 2.42
CA ASN A 380 20.29 0.73 1.29
C ASN A 380 18.77 0.78 1.42
N TYR A 381 18.14 1.45 0.46
CA TYR A 381 16.72 1.29 0.19
C TYR A 381 16.46 -0.07 -0.45
N ILE A 382 15.41 -0.76 0.01
CA ILE A 382 14.82 -1.93 -0.65
C ILE A 382 14.01 -1.44 -1.85
N MET A 383 13.19 -0.40 -1.64
CA MET A 383 12.47 0.35 -2.67
C MET A 383 12.78 1.84 -2.51
N THR A 384 13.07 2.52 -3.62
CA THR A 384 13.34 3.97 -3.58
C THR A 384 12.08 4.72 -3.15
N PRO A 385 12.22 5.82 -2.39
CA PRO A 385 11.09 6.69 -2.09
C PRO A 385 10.32 7.05 -3.35
N THR A 386 9.02 6.88 -3.29
CA THR A 386 8.08 7.38 -4.30
C THR A 386 7.07 8.26 -3.60
N GLN A 387 6.39 9.09 -4.35
CA GLN A 387 5.37 9.95 -3.76
C GLN A 387 4.04 9.22 -3.54
N ARG A 388 3.96 7.96 -3.97
CA ARG A 388 2.80 7.09 -3.73
C ARG A 388 2.90 6.32 -2.41
N ASP A 389 4.06 6.43 -1.73
CA ASP A 389 4.32 5.77 -0.45
C ASP A 389 4.39 6.81 0.67
N ARG A 390 3.55 6.67 1.67
CA ARG A 390 3.61 7.40 2.93
C ARG A 390 3.42 6.40 4.07
N GLY A 391 4.29 6.45 5.08
CA GLY A 391 4.23 5.51 6.20
C GLY A 391 4.36 4.06 5.74
N ASN A 392 5.32 3.76 4.87
CA ASN A 392 5.45 2.44 4.24
C ASN A 392 6.18 1.47 5.17
N HIS A 393 5.45 0.52 5.74
CA HIS A 393 5.97 -0.49 6.65
C HIS A 393 6.30 -1.80 5.93
N PRO A 394 7.50 -2.39 6.12
CA PRO A 394 7.84 -3.68 5.55
C PRO A 394 7.29 -4.85 6.37
N GLY A 395 6.79 -5.88 5.69
CA GLY A 395 6.65 -7.22 6.23
C GLY A 395 7.41 -8.19 5.35
N ILE A 396 8.34 -8.98 5.88
CA ILE A 396 9.18 -9.88 5.08
C ILE A 396 9.03 -11.31 5.59
N CYS A 397 8.88 -12.28 4.67
CA CYS A 397 8.87 -13.70 5.00
C CYS A 397 9.43 -14.55 3.87
N ASP A 398 9.92 -15.74 4.23
CA ASP A 398 10.18 -16.81 3.29
C ASP A 398 8.94 -17.72 3.20
N TYR A 399 8.49 -18.03 1.98
CA TYR A 399 7.34 -18.88 1.75
C TYR A 399 7.53 -19.75 0.50
N LYS A 400 7.37 -21.09 0.65
CA LYS A 400 7.52 -22.08 -0.43
C LYS A 400 8.78 -21.88 -1.30
N GLY A 401 9.91 -21.56 -0.65
CA GLY A 401 11.21 -21.40 -1.30
C GLY A 401 11.49 -20.03 -1.93
N HIS A 402 10.58 -19.10 -1.80
CA HIS A 402 10.71 -17.71 -2.24
C HIS A 402 10.76 -16.76 -1.03
N SER A 403 11.40 -15.61 -1.20
CA SER A 403 11.36 -14.52 -0.20
C SER A 403 10.46 -13.40 -0.70
N TYR A 404 9.54 -12.95 0.13
CA TYR A 404 8.59 -11.90 -0.20
C TYR A 404 8.72 -10.72 0.74
N ILE A 405 8.52 -9.52 0.20
CA ILE A 405 8.27 -8.30 0.94
C ILE A 405 6.85 -7.82 0.64
N PHE A 406 6.18 -7.42 1.70
CA PHE A 406 4.92 -6.71 1.67
C PHE A 406 5.17 -5.27 2.13
N GLY A 407 4.45 -4.34 1.59
CA GLY A 407 4.44 -2.94 1.98
C GLY A 407 3.11 -2.33 1.59
N GLN A 408 3.01 -1.01 1.65
CA GLN A 408 1.74 -0.34 1.39
C GLN A 408 1.91 0.80 0.38
N ASP A 409 0.80 1.19 -0.20
CA ASP A 409 0.65 2.27 -1.16
C ASP A 409 -0.76 2.88 -1.06
N TYR A 410 -1.08 3.80 -1.96
CA TYR A 410 -2.41 4.43 -2.09
C TYR A 410 -3.09 4.08 -3.41
N ASP A 411 -2.66 3.01 -4.09
CA ASP A 411 -3.08 2.72 -5.46
C ASP A 411 -4.57 2.38 -5.55
N LEU A 412 -5.17 1.70 -4.55
CA LEU A 412 -6.61 1.46 -4.55
C LEU A 412 -7.41 2.77 -4.43
N MET A 413 -7.00 3.65 -3.52
CA MET A 413 -7.64 4.95 -3.36
C MET A 413 -7.58 5.77 -4.66
N HIS A 414 -6.46 5.71 -5.37
CA HIS A 414 -6.28 6.41 -6.65
C HIS A 414 -7.13 5.86 -7.81
N LEU A 415 -7.68 4.64 -7.68
CA LEU A 415 -8.67 4.13 -8.62
C LEU A 415 -10.04 4.78 -8.44
N ASP A 416 -10.34 5.31 -7.24
CA ASP A 416 -11.66 5.84 -6.88
C ASP A 416 -11.68 7.36 -6.83
N THR A 417 -10.60 7.99 -6.39
CA THR A 417 -10.55 9.43 -6.16
C THR A 417 -9.16 10.01 -6.40
N TYR A 418 -9.14 11.30 -6.75
CA TYR A 418 -7.92 12.09 -6.84
C TYR A 418 -7.68 12.96 -5.60
N ILE A 419 -8.57 12.86 -4.61
CA ILE A 419 -8.40 13.54 -3.33
C ILE A 419 -7.67 12.60 -2.41
N HIS A 420 -6.51 13.04 -1.89
CA HIS A 420 -5.75 12.22 -0.96
C HIS A 420 -6.49 12.04 0.37
N HIS A 421 -6.59 10.80 0.79
CA HIS A 421 -7.04 10.37 2.11
C HIS A 421 -6.03 9.38 2.68
N GLU A 422 -5.94 9.27 3.98
CA GLU A 422 -5.10 8.27 4.63
C GLU A 422 -5.80 6.89 4.58
N ARG A 423 -5.87 6.32 3.37
CA ARG A 423 -6.44 5.00 3.05
C ARG A 423 -5.47 4.24 2.19
N ARG A 424 -4.67 3.45 2.87
CA ARG A 424 -3.57 2.68 2.28
C ARG A 424 -4.06 1.33 1.77
N THR A 425 -3.25 0.66 0.98
CA THR A 425 -3.47 -0.71 0.55
C THR A 425 -2.16 -1.49 0.48
N VAL A 426 -2.23 -2.77 0.80
CA VAL A 426 -1.05 -3.63 0.83
C VAL A 426 -0.75 -4.18 -0.56
N SER A 427 0.50 -4.05 -0.97
CA SER A 427 1.11 -4.66 -2.15
C SER A 427 2.29 -5.55 -1.77
N ALA A 428 2.75 -6.40 -2.68
CA ALA A 428 3.82 -7.34 -2.42
C ALA A 428 4.76 -7.52 -3.62
N SER A 429 5.97 -7.97 -3.32
CA SER A 429 6.96 -8.37 -4.33
C SER A 429 7.79 -9.54 -3.85
N GLU A 430 8.27 -10.34 -4.79
CA GLU A 430 9.39 -11.23 -4.52
C GLU A 430 10.66 -10.40 -4.38
N ILE A 431 11.49 -10.70 -3.37
CA ILE A 431 12.81 -10.12 -3.19
C ILE A 431 13.90 -11.17 -3.33
N THR A 432 15.07 -10.72 -3.74
CA THR A 432 16.26 -11.56 -3.86
C THR A 432 17.44 -10.91 -3.16
N TYR A 433 18.43 -11.73 -2.82
CA TYR A 433 19.62 -11.31 -2.10
C TYR A 433 20.87 -11.47 -2.97
N ASN A 434 21.85 -10.60 -2.75
CA ASN A 434 23.19 -10.75 -3.31
C ASN A 434 23.99 -11.81 -2.52
N ALA A 435 25.17 -12.17 -3.02
CA ALA A 435 26.03 -13.16 -2.38
C ALA A 435 26.53 -12.72 -0.99
N ASP A 436 26.60 -11.41 -0.73
CA ASP A 436 26.97 -10.81 0.55
C ASP A 436 25.79 -10.64 1.51
N GLY A 437 24.62 -11.16 1.18
CA GLY A 437 23.41 -11.05 1.96
C GLY A 437 22.62 -9.75 1.76
N THR A 438 23.15 -8.76 1.05
CA THR A 438 22.40 -7.52 0.80
C THR A 438 21.17 -7.76 -0.07
N ILE A 439 20.08 -7.03 0.24
CA ILE A 439 18.81 -7.13 -0.51
C ILE A 439 18.98 -6.41 -1.86
N ARG A 440 18.57 -7.04 -2.95
CA ARG A 440 18.51 -6.39 -4.26
C ARG A 440 17.34 -5.42 -4.29
N LYS A 441 17.62 -4.19 -4.71
CA LYS A 441 16.62 -3.14 -4.84
C LYS A 441 15.53 -3.53 -5.82
N ILE A 442 14.28 -3.27 -5.46
CA ILE A 442 13.10 -3.51 -6.27
C ILE A 442 12.50 -2.19 -6.79
N PRO A 443 11.87 -2.20 -7.97
CA PRO A 443 11.09 -1.04 -8.43
C PRO A 443 9.77 -0.92 -7.64
N TYR A 444 9.04 0.17 -7.87
CA TYR A 444 7.71 0.37 -7.30
C TYR A 444 6.77 -0.81 -7.62
N TRP A 445 5.81 -1.10 -6.73
CA TRP A 445 4.93 -2.27 -6.78
C TRP A 445 4.33 -2.54 -8.16
N LEU A 446 3.74 -1.53 -8.82
CA LEU A 446 3.11 -1.64 -10.14
C LEU A 446 4.12 -1.70 -11.31
N ASN A 447 5.40 -1.49 -11.06
CA ASN A 447 6.46 -1.54 -12.07
C ASN A 447 7.27 -2.84 -12.04
N GLN A 448 6.79 -3.83 -11.31
CA GLN A 448 7.39 -5.16 -11.18
C GLN A 448 6.75 -6.16 -12.15
N LYS A 449 7.13 -7.41 -12.01
CA LYS A 449 6.39 -8.52 -12.62
C LYS A 449 5.25 -8.93 -11.68
N PRO A 450 4.10 -9.37 -12.21
CA PRO A 450 3.08 -9.98 -11.38
C PRO A 450 3.64 -11.13 -10.55
N LEU A 451 3.14 -11.31 -9.32
CA LEU A 451 3.53 -12.43 -8.48
C LEU A 451 3.25 -13.76 -9.20
N GLN A 452 4.18 -14.68 -9.07
CA GLN A 452 4.01 -16.04 -9.56
C GLN A 452 3.01 -16.77 -8.68
N GLN A 453 2.04 -17.43 -9.30
CA GLN A 453 1.15 -18.36 -8.61
C GLN A 453 1.92 -19.65 -8.28
N LEU A 454 1.92 -20.05 -7.01
CA LEU A 454 2.70 -21.18 -6.53
C LEU A 454 1.95 -22.52 -6.61
N GLU A 455 0.63 -22.46 -6.61
CA GLU A 455 -0.26 -23.63 -6.71
C GLU A 455 -1.50 -23.28 -7.52
N TRP A 456 -2.06 -24.27 -8.20
CA TRP A 456 -3.35 -24.10 -8.88
C TRP A 456 -4.50 -24.21 -7.88
N LEU A 457 -5.49 -23.32 -7.98
CA LEU A 457 -6.68 -23.35 -7.15
C LEU A 457 -7.55 -24.55 -7.56
N ASN A 458 -7.89 -25.38 -6.58
CA ASN A 458 -8.76 -26.53 -6.79
C ASN A 458 -10.24 -26.15 -6.66
N PRO A 459 -11.00 -26.03 -7.76
CA PRO A 459 -12.39 -25.60 -7.73
C PRO A 459 -13.36 -26.70 -7.25
N TYR A 460 -12.88 -27.95 -7.08
CA TYR A 460 -13.67 -29.08 -6.61
C TYR A 460 -13.75 -29.18 -5.10
N LYS A 461 -13.00 -28.34 -4.39
CA LYS A 461 -13.18 -28.07 -2.95
C LYS A 461 -14.07 -26.84 -2.77
N ARG A 462 -14.61 -26.65 -1.57
CA ARG A 462 -15.27 -25.41 -1.19
C ARG A 462 -14.29 -24.26 -1.33
N VAL A 463 -14.68 -23.20 -2.06
CA VAL A 463 -13.97 -21.94 -2.17
C VAL A 463 -14.88 -20.85 -1.62
N GLU A 464 -14.39 -20.10 -0.66
CA GLU A 464 -15.13 -18.99 -0.07
C GLU A 464 -15.35 -17.88 -1.09
N ALA A 465 -16.48 -17.20 -1.06
CA ALA A 465 -16.80 -16.16 -2.03
C ALA A 465 -15.85 -14.96 -1.94
N GLU A 466 -15.35 -14.70 -0.76
CA GLU A 466 -14.33 -13.67 -0.48
C GLU A 466 -12.89 -14.09 -0.83
N THR A 467 -12.70 -15.29 -1.44
CA THR A 467 -11.42 -15.67 -2.05
C THR A 467 -11.33 -15.07 -3.44
N MET A 468 -10.34 -14.20 -3.65
CA MET A 468 -10.17 -13.54 -4.96
C MET A 468 -8.71 -13.12 -5.22
N ALA A 469 -8.39 -13.04 -6.49
CA ALA A 469 -7.18 -12.37 -6.97
C ALA A 469 -7.46 -10.89 -7.31
N TRP A 470 -8.71 -10.59 -7.67
CA TRP A 470 -9.20 -9.23 -7.93
C TRP A 470 -10.71 -9.17 -7.78
N GLY A 471 -11.21 -8.11 -7.13
CA GLY A 471 -12.65 -7.86 -6.98
C GLY A 471 -12.88 -6.46 -6.44
N ARG A 472 -13.13 -5.48 -7.34
CA ARG A 472 -13.36 -4.09 -6.98
C ARG A 472 -14.84 -3.74 -6.97
N GLY A 473 -15.24 -2.85 -6.08
CA GLY A 473 -16.64 -2.43 -5.89
C GLY A 473 -17.37 -3.25 -4.83
N LEU A 474 -17.04 -4.53 -4.73
CA LEU A 474 -17.65 -5.48 -3.80
C LEU A 474 -17.32 -5.16 -2.34
N LYS A 475 -18.24 -5.50 -1.46
CA LYS A 475 -18.02 -5.47 0.00
C LYS A 475 -18.04 -6.87 0.59
N THR A 476 -17.38 -7.00 1.72
CA THR A 476 -17.32 -8.23 2.50
C THR A 476 -17.73 -7.96 3.94
N ALA A 477 -18.40 -8.92 4.56
CA ALA A 477 -18.73 -8.85 5.98
C ALA A 477 -18.73 -10.23 6.61
N LYS A 478 -18.61 -10.27 7.94
CA LYS A 478 -18.70 -11.51 8.72
C LYS A 478 -20.14 -11.98 8.83
N MET A 479 -20.37 -13.28 8.75
CA MET A 479 -21.63 -13.87 9.15
C MET A 479 -21.83 -13.70 10.65
N GLY A 480 -22.96 -13.13 11.05
CA GLY A 480 -23.28 -12.89 12.44
C GLY A 480 -24.44 -11.93 12.60
N ILE A 481 -24.65 -11.43 13.81
CA ILE A 481 -25.70 -10.45 14.09
C ILE A 481 -25.23 -9.10 13.52
N PRO A 482 -25.96 -8.49 12.57
CA PRO A 482 -25.64 -7.15 12.08
C PRO A 482 -25.56 -6.16 13.25
N ASN A 483 -24.61 -5.24 13.19
CA ASN A 483 -24.43 -4.13 14.13
C ASN A 483 -23.93 -4.46 15.55
N THR A 484 -23.57 -5.69 15.87
CA THR A 484 -23.09 -6.02 17.23
C THR A 484 -21.60 -6.29 17.30
N GLY A 485 -20.89 -6.35 16.19
CA GLY A 485 -19.48 -6.77 16.14
C GLY A 485 -19.24 -8.21 16.65
N VAL A 486 -20.32 -8.92 16.99
CA VAL A 486 -20.24 -10.32 17.42
C VAL A 486 -20.25 -11.19 16.19
N VAL A 487 -19.14 -11.83 15.94
CA VAL A 487 -19.00 -12.81 14.87
C VAL A 487 -19.45 -14.16 15.40
N LYS A 488 -20.38 -14.83 14.70
CA LYS A 488 -20.57 -16.26 14.88
C LYS A 488 -19.43 -16.96 14.17
N ASP A 489 -18.49 -17.46 14.95
CA ASP A 489 -17.43 -18.30 14.43
C ASP A 489 -18.03 -19.57 13.80
N MET A 490 -17.36 -20.09 12.80
CA MET A 490 -17.52 -21.50 12.43
C MET A 490 -17.28 -22.37 13.66
N PRO A 491 -17.76 -23.63 13.68
CA PRO A 491 -17.60 -24.49 14.86
C PRO A 491 -16.20 -24.30 15.46
N ALA A 492 -16.14 -24.17 16.76
CA ALA A 492 -14.92 -23.85 17.54
C ALA A 492 -13.71 -24.75 17.20
N SER A 493 -13.92 -25.88 16.55
CA SER A 493 -12.89 -26.79 16.08
C SER A 493 -12.00 -26.26 14.96
N THR A 494 -12.39 -25.20 14.25
CA THR A 494 -11.62 -24.65 13.12
C THR A 494 -11.01 -23.27 13.38
N GLY A 495 -11.51 -22.52 14.36
CA GLY A 495 -11.12 -21.12 14.63
C GLY A 495 -11.41 -20.15 13.47
N ARG A 496 -11.85 -20.69 12.32
CA ARG A 496 -12.08 -19.91 11.11
C ARG A 496 -13.43 -19.19 11.19
N ARG A 497 -13.43 -17.93 10.81
CA ARG A 497 -14.64 -17.11 10.75
C ARG A 497 -15.27 -17.16 9.38
N ASN A 498 -16.60 -17.26 9.30
CA ASN A 498 -17.31 -17.28 8.04
C ASN A 498 -17.61 -15.84 7.59
N MET A 499 -17.41 -15.58 6.30
CA MET A 499 -17.64 -14.30 5.65
C MET A 499 -18.67 -14.44 4.53
N TYR A 500 -19.09 -13.32 3.94
CA TYR A 500 -19.86 -13.28 2.71
C TYR A 500 -19.50 -12.03 1.90
N VAL A 501 -19.68 -12.12 0.58
CA VAL A 501 -19.60 -10.99 -0.35
C VAL A 501 -20.99 -10.41 -0.56
N PHE A 502 -21.13 -9.11 -0.54
CA PHE A 502 -22.39 -8.37 -0.74
C PHE A 502 -22.14 -7.01 -1.40
N ASP A 503 -23.17 -6.18 -1.54
CA ASP A 503 -23.14 -4.88 -2.19
C ASP A 503 -22.61 -5.01 -3.63
N ILE A 504 -23.27 -5.90 -4.37
CA ILE A 504 -22.84 -6.33 -5.70
C ILE A 504 -23.63 -5.56 -6.75
N ASP A 505 -22.92 -4.81 -7.61
CA ASP A 505 -23.52 -4.04 -8.70
C ASP A 505 -23.35 -4.71 -10.09
N ASP A 506 -24.16 -4.27 -11.04
CA ASP A 506 -24.10 -4.74 -12.43
C ASP A 506 -22.76 -4.34 -13.07
N GLY A 507 -22.07 -5.32 -13.66
CA GLY A 507 -20.77 -5.16 -14.29
C GLY A 507 -19.57 -5.41 -13.38
N GLU A 508 -19.77 -5.58 -12.09
CA GLU A 508 -18.71 -6.02 -11.18
C GLU A 508 -18.38 -7.51 -11.36
N TYR A 509 -17.23 -7.93 -10.84
CA TYR A 509 -16.80 -9.32 -10.94
C TYR A 509 -15.80 -9.71 -9.86
N ILE A 510 -15.70 -11.01 -9.61
CA ILE A 510 -14.62 -11.65 -8.86
C ILE A 510 -13.74 -12.40 -9.86
N ARG A 511 -12.45 -12.14 -9.83
CA ARG A 511 -11.43 -12.89 -10.58
C ARG A 511 -10.68 -13.83 -9.64
N LEU A 512 -10.53 -15.08 -10.07
CA LEU A 512 -9.62 -16.04 -9.47
C LEU A 512 -8.59 -16.44 -10.53
N ARG A 513 -7.33 -16.51 -10.13
CA ARG A 513 -6.26 -16.91 -11.04
C ARG A 513 -5.98 -18.40 -10.95
N GLY A 514 -5.61 -18.99 -12.08
CA GLY A 514 -5.07 -20.33 -12.17
C GLY A 514 -5.97 -21.40 -11.53
N VAL A 515 -7.23 -21.43 -11.90
CA VAL A 515 -8.21 -22.44 -11.44
C VAL A 515 -8.03 -23.72 -12.26
N ASP A 516 -7.71 -24.84 -11.62
CA ASP A 516 -7.47 -26.12 -12.30
C ASP A 516 -8.76 -26.95 -12.41
N PHE A 517 -9.37 -26.90 -13.58
CA PHE A 517 -10.54 -27.71 -13.92
C PHE A 517 -10.19 -29.15 -14.31
N GLY A 518 -8.90 -29.52 -14.41
CA GLY A 518 -8.43 -30.84 -14.76
C GLY A 518 -9.06 -31.38 -16.04
N LYS A 519 -9.78 -32.52 -15.96
CA LYS A 519 -10.46 -33.13 -17.11
C LYS A 519 -11.78 -32.46 -17.48
N GLY A 520 -12.23 -31.49 -16.73
CA GLY A 520 -13.42 -30.69 -17.01
C GLY A 520 -14.50 -30.75 -15.92
N ALA A 521 -15.06 -29.59 -15.63
CA ALA A 521 -16.19 -29.41 -14.72
C ALA A 521 -17.51 -29.53 -15.49
N ARG A 522 -18.53 -30.04 -14.82
CA ARG A 522 -19.89 -30.25 -15.38
C ARG A 522 -20.95 -29.41 -14.71
N ARG A 523 -20.71 -28.98 -13.49
CA ARG A 523 -21.67 -28.25 -12.66
C ARG A 523 -20.94 -27.23 -11.79
N PHE A 524 -21.54 -26.09 -11.62
CA PHE A 524 -21.18 -25.08 -10.64
C PHE A 524 -22.30 -24.95 -9.62
N SER A 525 -21.94 -24.75 -8.37
CA SER A 525 -22.86 -24.43 -7.28
C SER A 525 -22.32 -23.28 -6.44
N ILE A 526 -23.19 -22.38 -6.00
CA ILE A 526 -22.89 -21.30 -5.08
C ILE A 526 -23.93 -21.28 -3.97
N ASN A 527 -23.48 -21.02 -2.75
CA ASN A 527 -24.34 -20.82 -1.59
C ASN A 527 -24.61 -19.34 -1.41
N ALA A 528 -25.88 -18.96 -1.36
CA ALA A 528 -26.27 -17.57 -1.28
C ALA A 528 -27.55 -17.36 -0.49
N ALA A 529 -27.70 -16.16 0.09
CA ALA A 529 -28.92 -15.74 0.79
C ALA A 529 -29.28 -14.29 0.36
N GLY A 530 -30.51 -13.89 0.65
CA GLY A 530 -30.92 -12.50 0.44
C GLY A 530 -32.39 -12.32 0.07
N THR A 531 -32.78 -11.06 0.01
CA THR A 531 -34.13 -10.65 -0.43
C THR A 531 -34.16 -10.25 -1.90
N GLY A 532 -32.97 -10.22 -2.53
CA GLY A 532 -32.75 -9.77 -3.89
C GLY A 532 -32.58 -10.90 -4.91
N ASN A 533 -32.25 -10.50 -6.14
CA ASN A 533 -31.89 -11.41 -7.23
C ASN A 533 -30.56 -10.95 -7.82
N LEU A 534 -29.77 -11.91 -8.33
CA LEU A 534 -28.49 -11.65 -8.99
C LEU A 534 -28.29 -12.61 -10.16
N GLU A 535 -27.87 -12.10 -11.30
CA GLU A 535 -27.43 -12.90 -12.44
C GLU A 535 -25.90 -13.02 -12.41
N ILE A 536 -25.38 -14.23 -12.58
CA ILE A 536 -23.94 -14.53 -12.61
C ILE A 536 -23.62 -15.22 -13.93
N GLU A 537 -22.65 -14.69 -14.66
CA GLU A 537 -22.02 -15.36 -15.79
C GLU A 537 -20.63 -15.82 -15.37
N LEU A 538 -20.31 -17.09 -15.65
CA LEU A 538 -19.00 -17.68 -15.41
C LEU A 538 -18.19 -17.59 -16.70
N HIS A 539 -17.12 -16.81 -16.68
CA HIS A 539 -16.20 -16.65 -17.81
C HIS A 539 -14.83 -17.23 -17.48
N ILE A 540 -14.08 -17.64 -18.48
CA ILE A 540 -12.67 -18.01 -18.34
C ILE A 540 -11.80 -17.06 -19.14
N ASP A 541 -10.62 -16.72 -18.60
CA ASP A 541 -9.54 -15.93 -19.20
C ASP A 541 -9.88 -14.47 -19.55
N GLY A 542 -10.99 -13.95 -19.05
CA GLY A 542 -11.40 -12.55 -19.22
C GLY A 542 -12.88 -12.34 -18.93
N THR A 543 -13.28 -11.11 -18.63
CA THR A 543 -14.70 -10.72 -18.48
C THR A 543 -15.47 -10.84 -19.80
N ASP A 544 -14.78 -10.74 -20.93
CA ASP A 544 -15.26 -10.94 -22.29
C ASP A 544 -14.86 -12.32 -22.87
N GLY A 545 -14.26 -13.17 -22.05
CA GLY A 545 -13.83 -14.51 -22.41
C GLY A 545 -14.99 -15.50 -22.59
N PRO A 546 -14.69 -16.77 -22.92
CA PRO A 546 -15.71 -17.79 -23.12
C PRO A 546 -16.61 -17.98 -21.90
N ILE A 547 -17.93 -17.92 -22.11
CA ILE A 547 -18.93 -18.19 -21.08
C ILE A 547 -19.07 -19.71 -20.89
N ILE A 548 -18.71 -20.21 -19.71
CA ILE A 548 -18.81 -21.61 -19.34
C ILE A 548 -20.12 -21.96 -18.59
N GLY A 549 -20.80 -20.97 -18.02
CA GLY A 549 -22.07 -21.18 -17.33
C GLY A 549 -22.79 -19.87 -17.03
N LYS A 550 -24.10 -19.95 -16.80
CA LYS A 550 -24.94 -18.84 -16.35
C LYS A 550 -25.82 -19.30 -15.21
N LEU A 551 -25.94 -18.48 -14.20
CA LEU A 551 -26.72 -18.77 -12.99
C LEU A 551 -27.59 -17.57 -12.64
N LYS A 552 -28.77 -17.86 -12.10
CA LYS A 552 -29.63 -16.85 -11.50
C LYS A 552 -29.89 -17.20 -10.06
N ILE A 553 -29.50 -16.33 -9.15
CA ILE A 553 -29.88 -16.36 -7.75
C ILE A 553 -31.19 -15.61 -7.64
N THR A 554 -32.14 -16.22 -6.95
CA THR A 554 -33.46 -15.63 -6.63
C THR A 554 -33.58 -15.48 -5.14
N SER A 555 -34.42 -14.53 -4.71
CA SER A 555 -34.67 -14.27 -3.29
C SER A 555 -34.87 -15.55 -2.49
N THR A 556 -34.19 -15.68 -1.38
CA THR A 556 -34.37 -16.75 -0.38
C THR A 556 -35.31 -16.33 0.73
N GLY A 557 -35.81 -15.09 0.69
CA GLY A 557 -36.73 -14.48 1.64
C GLY A 557 -36.10 -13.83 2.84
N SER A 558 -34.80 -14.08 3.10
CA SER A 558 -34.06 -13.50 4.24
C SER A 558 -32.58 -13.52 3.96
N ALA A 559 -31.85 -12.56 4.50
CA ALA A 559 -30.41 -12.43 4.43
C ALA A 559 -29.64 -13.58 5.13
N ASP A 560 -30.30 -14.35 5.99
CA ASP A 560 -29.71 -15.48 6.73
C ASP A 560 -30.19 -16.86 6.24
N ASN A 561 -31.04 -16.89 5.21
CA ASN A 561 -31.58 -18.13 4.67
C ASN A 561 -30.77 -18.61 3.47
N TYR A 562 -29.56 -19.10 3.73
CA TYR A 562 -28.66 -19.57 2.68
C TYR A 562 -29.17 -20.80 1.96
N LYS A 563 -29.16 -20.79 0.63
CA LYS A 563 -29.53 -21.90 -0.25
C LYS A 563 -28.46 -22.09 -1.32
N SER A 564 -28.35 -23.34 -1.81
CA SER A 564 -27.47 -23.68 -2.92
C SER A 564 -28.17 -23.45 -4.25
N PHE A 565 -27.57 -22.63 -5.10
CA PHE A 565 -27.98 -22.41 -6.49
C PHE A 565 -27.00 -23.14 -7.41
N THR A 566 -27.49 -23.75 -8.48
CA THR A 566 -26.67 -24.65 -9.31
C THR A 566 -26.94 -24.45 -10.78
N THR A 567 -25.87 -24.49 -11.59
CA THR A 567 -25.98 -24.49 -13.06
C THR A 567 -25.07 -25.54 -13.71
N LYS A 568 -25.40 -25.93 -14.94
CA LYS A 568 -24.53 -26.76 -15.77
C LYS A 568 -23.38 -25.91 -16.33
N VAL A 569 -22.19 -26.52 -16.41
CA VAL A 569 -20.99 -25.89 -16.94
C VAL A 569 -20.52 -26.64 -18.18
N LYS A 570 -20.01 -25.92 -19.17
CA LYS A 570 -19.46 -26.45 -20.41
C LYS A 570 -18.07 -25.86 -20.66
N GLN A 571 -17.22 -26.64 -21.34
CA GLN A 571 -15.92 -26.18 -21.83
C GLN A 571 -14.91 -25.71 -20.75
N ALA A 572 -15.10 -26.05 -19.49
CA ALA A 572 -14.14 -25.77 -18.43
C ALA A 572 -13.23 -26.97 -18.21
N SER A 573 -12.05 -27.00 -18.83
CA SER A 573 -11.02 -28.04 -18.63
C SER A 573 -9.62 -27.42 -18.71
N GLY A 574 -8.66 -27.98 -17.97
CA GLY A 574 -7.33 -27.39 -17.84
C GLY A 574 -7.28 -26.27 -16.81
N VAL A 575 -6.24 -25.45 -16.88
CA VAL A 575 -6.02 -24.32 -15.96
C VAL A 575 -6.41 -23.01 -16.65
N HIS A 576 -7.29 -22.26 -16.01
CA HIS A 576 -7.80 -20.99 -16.52
C HIS A 576 -7.97 -19.97 -15.38
N ASP A 577 -7.95 -18.69 -15.69
CA ASP A 577 -8.49 -17.69 -14.79
C ASP A 577 -10.02 -17.75 -14.84
N LEU A 578 -10.67 -17.77 -13.68
CA LEU A 578 -12.12 -17.79 -13.56
C LEU A 578 -12.65 -16.40 -13.18
N TYR A 579 -13.68 -15.97 -13.88
CA TYR A 579 -14.40 -14.73 -13.59
C TYR A 579 -15.85 -15.03 -13.27
N LEU A 580 -16.28 -14.63 -12.08
CA LEU A 580 -17.70 -14.57 -11.72
C LEU A 580 -18.18 -13.16 -12.05
N CYS A 581 -18.76 -12.97 -13.23
CA CYS A 581 -19.23 -11.66 -13.69
C CYS A 581 -20.68 -11.48 -13.24
N PHE A 582 -20.94 -10.36 -12.57
CA PHE A 582 -22.25 -10.04 -12.03
C PHE A 582 -23.03 -9.17 -13.01
N GLY A 583 -24.26 -9.59 -13.29
CA GLY A 583 -25.21 -8.88 -14.12
C GLY A 583 -26.29 -8.25 -13.26
N LYS A 584 -27.51 -8.20 -13.81
CA LYS A 584 -28.64 -7.53 -13.16
C LYS A 584 -28.80 -7.98 -11.71
N THR A 585 -28.73 -7.01 -10.84
CA THR A 585 -28.94 -7.18 -9.41
C THR A 585 -30.17 -6.42 -8.94
N SER A 586 -30.79 -6.87 -7.87
CA SER A 586 -31.88 -6.17 -7.17
C SER A 586 -31.94 -6.62 -5.73
N GLY A 587 -32.06 -5.71 -4.79
CA GLY A 587 -32.13 -5.99 -3.36
C GLY A 587 -30.80 -6.54 -2.79
N ASP A 588 -30.86 -7.04 -1.56
CA ASP A 588 -29.68 -7.61 -0.88
C ASP A 588 -29.44 -9.05 -1.33
N VAL A 589 -28.21 -9.34 -1.78
CA VAL A 589 -27.72 -10.68 -2.11
C VAL A 589 -26.38 -10.88 -1.44
N ARG A 590 -26.21 -12.01 -0.76
CA ARG A 590 -25.01 -12.40 -0.01
C ARG A 590 -24.47 -13.72 -0.54
N LEU A 591 -23.22 -13.74 -0.98
CA LEU A 591 -22.53 -14.92 -1.49
C LEU A 591 -21.61 -15.47 -0.39
N ASP A 592 -21.74 -16.76 -0.07
CA ASP A 592 -21.00 -17.46 1.00
C ASP A 592 -19.81 -18.24 0.43
N TYR A 593 -20.07 -19.26 -0.37
CA TYR A 593 -19.03 -20.07 -1.01
C TYR A 593 -19.53 -20.67 -2.32
N TRP A 594 -18.58 -21.13 -3.13
CA TRP A 594 -18.88 -21.84 -4.37
C TRP A 594 -18.02 -23.09 -4.54
N GLN A 595 -18.45 -23.96 -5.46
CA GLN A 595 -17.77 -25.22 -5.79
C GLN A 595 -18.17 -25.71 -7.16
N PHE A 596 -17.22 -26.30 -7.88
CA PHE A 596 -17.49 -27.06 -9.11
C PHE A 596 -17.62 -28.58 -8.82
N LYS A 597 -18.29 -29.32 -9.77
CA LYS A 597 -18.40 -30.77 -9.76
C LYS A 597 -18.29 -31.33 -11.15
#